data_b74faf5b48d83d9b7043788653804725
#
_entry.id   b74faf5b48d83d9b7043788653804725
#
_cell.length_a   1.000
_cell.length_b   1.000
_cell.length_c   1.000
_cell.angle_alpha   90.00
_cell.angle_beta   90.00
_cell.angle_gamma   90.00
#
_symmetry.space_group_name_H-M   'P 1'
#
loop_
_entity.id
_entity.type
_entity.pdbx_description
1 polymer ?
#
loop_
_entity_poly.entity_id
_entity_poly.type
_entity_poly.pdbx_seq_one_letter_code
_entity_poly.pdbx_strand_id
1 'polypeptide(L)'
;LNPGGAWQPVLVYARYNAAGQIIEQLAGNQIVSTWTYDDADGRLDTLTAGAPRQDLHQHLQYVYDRVGNVLRINDLAFKPVYFKNHLMDGHRTFSYDSLYRLTRATGHDATPSSDLPGRPMPSDPKNHLNYKQTFTYDHSDNLIRVVHERAVGGYTHQMSIDPNSNRGVRWKEADPTPDFDTLFDCHGNLLAASPGRPLLWNSHDQLASATLLERKNGSNDGEIFRYSQGVRVFKRHEWQASTLPHFHQVIYLPGLKIRTRDNGEQMHVITLPGGRGSVRCLHWVNKKPDDIAQDQLRYSLDDHLGSSVMELDQN
;
A
#
# COMPACT_ATOMS: atom_id res chain seq x y z
N LEU A 1 -7.11 13.06 21.98
CA LEU A 1 -5.67 13.22 22.18
C LEU A 1 -5.40 14.52 22.93
N ASN A 2 -4.40 14.49 23.79
CA ASN A 2 -3.98 15.67 24.57
C ASN A 2 -2.47 15.94 24.35
N PRO A 3 -2.03 16.28 23.14
CA PRO A 3 -0.66 16.70 22.90
C PRO A 3 -0.45 18.07 23.52
N GLY A 4 0.40 18.17 24.53
CA GLY A 4 0.71 19.45 25.19
C GLY A 4 -0.38 20.03 26.09
N GLY A 5 -1.35 19.21 26.57
CA GLY A 5 -2.32 19.59 27.60
C GLY A 5 -3.70 20.03 27.13
N ALA A 6 -3.94 20.27 25.83
CA ALA A 6 -5.25 20.54 25.27
C ALA A 6 -5.85 19.33 24.55
N TRP A 7 -7.12 19.01 24.78
CA TRP A 7 -7.83 17.97 24.07
C TRP A 7 -8.06 18.37 22.61
N GLN A 8 -7.58 17.54 21.69
CA GLN A 8 -7.84 17.72 20.26
C GLN A 8 -8.76 16.59 19.76
N PRO A 9 -9.88 16.90 19.10
CA PRO A 9 -10.73 15.89 18.51
C PRO A 9 -10.00 15.22 17.33
N VAL A 10 -10.14 13.91 17.20
CA VAL A 10 -9.68 13.15 16.04
C VAL A 10 -10.75 13.15 14.96
N LEU A 11 -12.00 12.96 15.38
CA LEU A 11 -13.22 13.08 14.60
C LEU A 11 -14.17 13.99 15.36
N VAL A 12 -14.70 15.03 14.69
CA VAL A 12 -15.64 15.96 15.30
C VAL A 12 -17.06 15.44 15.21
N TYR A 13 -17.45 15.00 13.99
CA TYR A 13 -18.74 14.33 13.75
C TYR A 13 -18.68 13.45 12.50
N ALA A 14 -19.66 12.55 12.40
CA ALA A 14 -20.00 11.79 11.21
C ALA A 14 -21.51 11.75 11.04
N ARG A 15 -22.00 11.87 9.80
CA ARG A 15 -23.41 11.82 9.43
C ARG A 15 -23.66 10.66 8.47
N TYR A 16 -24.83 10.06 8.59
CA TYR A 16 -25.22 8.90 7.81
C TYR A 16 -26.57 9.15 7.14
N ASN A 17 -26.79 8.51 5.99
CA ASN A 17 -28.10 8.44 5.36
C ASN A 17 -28.99 7.36 6.03
N ALA A 18 -30.22 7.24 5.55
CA ALA A 18 -31.16 6.25 6.09
C ALA A 18 -30.73 4.78 5.87
N ALA A 19 -29.85 4.52 4.90
CA ALA A 19 -29.28 3.19 4.63
C ALA A 19 -28.05 2.89 5.51
N GLY A 20 -27.66 3.80 6.42
CA GLY A 20 -26.49 3.65 7.28
C GLY A 20 -25.16 3.93 6.59
N GLN A 21 -25.17 4.48 5.38
CA GLN A 21 -23.96 4.87 4.66
C GLN A 21 -23.53 6.25 5.13
N ILE A 22 -22.22 6.41 5.35
CA ILE A 22 -21.64 7.71 5.73
C ILE A 22 -21.75 8.69 4.55
N ILE A 23 -22.30 9.87 4.83
CA ILE A 23 -22.46 10.94 3.82
C ILE A 23 -21.57 12.14 4.07
N GLU A 24 -21.15 12.37 5.31
CA GLU A 24 -20.30 13.50 5.68
C GLU A 24 -19.55 13.18 6.97
N GLN A 25 -18.31 13.62 7.06
CA GLN A 25 -17.56 13.67 8.33
C GLN A 25 -16.68 14.91 8.40
N LEU A 26 -16.49 15.43 9.61
CA LEU A 26 -15.52 16.47 9.92
C LEU A 26 -14.40 15.87 10.77
N ALA A 27 -13.19 15.86 10.24
CA ALA A 27 -12.00 15.43 10.96
C ALA A 27 -11.45 16.54 11.88
N GLY A 28 -10.58 16.17 12.83
CA GLY A 28 -10.01 17.11 13.79
C GLY A 28 -9.10 18.17 13.17
N ASN A 29 -8.55 17.93 12.00
CA ASN A 29 -7.79 18.89 11.20
C ASN A 29 -8.68 19.78 10.30
N GLN A 30 -9.97 19.87 10.60
CA GLN A 30 -10.97 20.67 9.89
C GLN A 30 -11.24 20.27 8.44
N ILE A 31 -10.81 19.08 8.02
CA ILE A 31 -11.15 18.52 6.71
C ILE A 31 -12.56 17.94 6.75
N VAL A 32 -13.39 18.40 5.83
CA VAL A 32 -14.72 17.85 5.58
C VAL A 32 -14.60 16.84 4.44
N SER A 33 -15.00 15.60 4.70
CA SER A 33 -15.15 14.58 3.68
C SER A 33 -16.63 14.30 3.42
N THR A 34 -17.03 14.20 2.15
CA THR A 34 -18.41 13.91 1.76
C THR A 34 -18.48 12.73 0.78
N TRP A 35 -19.55 11.96 0.89
CA TRP A 35 -19.85 10.82 0.02
C TRP A 35 -21.26 10.98 -0.54
N THR A 36 -21.40 10.85 -1.84
CA THR A 36 -22.69 10.74 -2.52
C THR A 36 -22.86 9.34 -3.06
N TYR A 37 -24.07 8.89 -3.09
CA TYR A 37 -24.42 7.55 -3.56
C TYR A 37 -25.53 7.64 -4.60
N ASP A 38 -25.50 6.75 -5.56
CA ASP A 38 -26.60 6.59 -6.52
C ASP A 38 -27.87 6.14 -5.81
N ASP A 39 -28.96 6.87 -6.04
CA ASP A 39 -30.25 6.60 -5.36
C ASP A 39 -30.89 5.27 -5.79
N ALA A 40 -30.55 4.77 -6.99
CA ALA A 40 -31.14 3.56 -7.53
C ALA A 40 -30.51 2.28 -6.99
N ASP A 41 -29.20 2.26 -6.75
CA ASP A 41 -28.47 1.05 -6.36
C ASP A 41 -27.57 1.22 -5.13
N GLY A 42 -27.46 2.43 -4.59
CA GLY A 42 -26.67 2.73 -3.39
C GLY A 42 -25.16 2.69 -3.59
N ARG A 43 -24.67 2.62 -4.82
CA ARG A 43 -23.22 2.65 -5.10
C ARG A 43 -22.66 4.03 -4.86
N LEU A 44 -21.38 4.09 -4.45
CA LEU A 44 -20.67 5.34 -4.25
C LEU A 44 -20.49 6.07 -5.60
N ASP A 45 -21.07 7.25 -5.75
CA ASP A 45 -20.92 8.09 -6.92
C ASP A 45 -19.72 9.02 -6.81
N THR A 46 -19.67 9.82 -5.72
CA THR A 46 -18.56 10.73 -5.50
C THR A 46 -18.00 10.64 -4.08
N LEU A 47 -16.73 10.96 -3.96
CA LEU A 47 -16.01 11.12 -2.71
C LEU A 47 -15.19 12.39 -2.78
N THR A 48 -15.44 13.33 -1.86
CA THR A 48 -14.66 14.56 -1.77
C THR A 48 -14.04 14.73 -0.40
N ALA A 49 -12.91 15.42 -0.31
CA ALA A 49 -12.31 15.84 0.95
C ALA A 49 -11.55 17.16 0.76
N GLY A 50 -11.77 18.11 1.67
CA GLY A 50 -11.09 19.40 1.66
C GLY A 50 -11.46 20.28 2.82
N ALA A 51 -10.68 21.33 3.05
CA ALA A 51 -11.03 22.37 4.01
C ALA A 51 -12.15 23.27 3.45
N PRO A 52 -13.04 23.78 4.30
CA PRO A 52 -14.11 24.67 3.86
C PRO A 52 -13.56 25.90 3.10
N ARG A 53 -14.14 26.18 1.94
CA ARG A 53 -13.78 27.30 1.06
C ARG A 53 -12.38 27.27 0.46
N GLN A 54 -11.74 26.10 0.44
CA GLN A 54 -10.44 25.86 -0.21
C GLN A 54 -10.59 24.84 -1.33
N ASP A 55 -9.54 24.69 -2.14
CA ASP A 55 -9.46 23.63 -3.15
C ASP A 55 -9.58 22.25 -2.46
N LEU A 56 -10.28 21.34 -3.09
CA LEU A 56 -10.40 19.96 -2.60
C LEU A 56 -9.05 19.24 -2.72
N HIS A 57 -8.68 18.53 -1.68
CA HIS A 57 -7.52 17.61 -1.70
C HIS A 57 -7.84 16.32 -2.44
N GLN A 58 -9.09 15.88 -2.37
CA GLN A 58 -9.59 14.68 -3.02
C GLN A 58 -10.97 14.97 -3.63
N HIS A 59 -11.18 14.56 -4.88
CA HIS A 59 -12.47 14.58 -5.54
C HIS A 59 -12.52 13.44 -6.55
N LEU A 60 -13.00 12.29 -6.11
CA LEU A 60 -13.10 11.08 -6.91
C LEU A 60 -14.54 10.87 -7.32
N GLN A 61 -14.76 10.66 -8.63
CA GLN A 61 -16.04 10.27 -9.20
C GLN A 61 -15.91 8.89 -9.81
N TYR A 62 -16.87 8.02 -9.53
CA TYR A 62 -16.86 6.62 -9.94
C TYR A 62 -17.90 6.35 -11.02
N VAL A 63 -17.51 5.57 -12.02
CA VAL A 63 -18.40 5.07 -13.07
C VAL A 63 -18.35 3.55 -13.06
N TYR A 64 -19.52 2.92 -13.02
CA TYR A 64 -19.66 1.47 -12.92
C TYR A 64 -20.31 0.88 -14.17
N ASP A 65 -20.07 -0.41 -14.39
CA ASP A 65 -20.92 -1.21 -15.26
C ASP A 65 -22.20 -1.65 -14.52
N ARG A 66 -23.06 -2.38 -15.23
CA ARG A 66 -24.36 -2.83 -14.68
C ARG A 66 -24.20 -3.79 -13.49
N VAL A 67 -23.09 -4.55 -13.41
CA VAL A 67 -22.86 -5.54 -12.36
C VAL A 67 -22.05 -4.96 -11.18
N GLY A 68 -21.52 -3.73 -11.31
CA GLY A 68 -20.83 -3.03 -10.22
C GLY A 68 -19.33 -2.99 -10.33
N ASN A 69 -18.73 -3.42 -11.42
CA ASN A 69 -17.32 -3.21 -11.65
C ASN A 69 -17.06 -1.73 -11.93
N VAL A 70 -15.99 -1.19 -11.35
CA VAL A 70 -15.57 0.20 -11.61
C VAL A 70 -14.94 0.29 -12.99
N LEU A 71 -15.58 1.00 -13.92
CA LEU A 71 -15.05 1.22 -15.26
C LEU A 71 -14.11 2.43 -15.32
N ARG A 72 -14.36 3.43 -14.47
CA ARG A 72 -13.58 4.66 -14.47
C ARG A 72 -13.60 5.32 -13.10
N ILE A 73 -12.48 5.91 -12.73
CA ILE A 73 -12.34 6.83 -11.60
C ILE A 73 -11.82 8.15 -12.17
N ASN A 74 -12.61 9.21 -12.05
CA ASN A 74 -12.20 10.56 -12.38
C ASN A 74 -11.66 11.21 -11.12
N ASP A 75 -10.39 11.61 -11.11
CA ASP A 75 -9.82 12.44 -10.05
C ASP A 75 -9.94 13.91 -10.49
N LEU A 76 -10.98 14.59 -10.00
CA LEU A 76 -11.28 15.96 -10.34
C LEU A 76 -10.53 17.00 -9.49
N ALA A 77 -9.87 16.56 -8.42
CA ALA A 77 -8.95 17.40 -7.64
C ALA A 77 -7.55 17.43 -8.27
N PHE A 78 -7.21 16.43 -9.08
CA PHE A 78 -5.93 16.37 -9.75
C PHE A 78 -5.81 17.51 -10.76
N LYS A 79 -4.80 18.37 -10.59
CA LYS A 79 -4.51 19.45 -11.55
C LYS A 79 -3.73 18.84 -12.73
N PRO A 80 -4.29 18.86 -13.95
CA PRO A 80 -3.61 18.28 -15.10
C PRO A 80 -2.22 18.87 -15.30
N VAL A 81 -1.24 18.03 -15.53
CA VAL A 81 0.15 18.43 -15.78
C VAL A 81 0.66 17.80 -17.07
N TYR A 82 1.50 18.53 -17.77
CA TYR A 82 2.26 18.00 -18.90
C TYR A 82 3.64 17.57 -18.45
N PHE A 83 3.97 16.32 -18.72
CA PHE A 83 5.31 15.78 -18.52
C PHE A 83 5.78 15.07 -19.78
N LYS A 84 6.95 15.45 -20.34
CA LYS A 84 7.50 14.90 -21.58
C LYS A 84 6.49 14.87 -22.74
N ASN A 85 5.73 15.95 -22.92
CA ASN A 85 4.67 16.11 -23.92
C ASN A 85 3.46 15.17 -23.78
N HIS A 86 3.28 14.53 -22.65
CA HIS A 86 2.09 13.75 -22.31
C HIS A 86 1.26 14.48 -21.26
N LEU A 87 -0.04 14.59 -21.51
CA LEU A 87 -1.01 15.11 -20.54
C LEU A 87 -1.28 14.01 -19.51
N MET A 88 -1.13 14.35 -18.24
CA MET A 88 -1.64 13.56 -17.12
C MET A 88 -2.86 14.28 -16.56
N ASP A 89 -4.00 13.64 -16.58
CA ASP A 89 -5.31 14.20 -16.19
C ASP A 89 -5.89 13.59 -14.91
N GLY A 90 -5.16 12.67 -14.26
CA GLY A 90 -5.58 12.00 -13.03
C GLY A 90 -6.61 10.89 -13.22
N HIS A 91 -7.14 10.70 -14.43
CA HIS A 91 -8.16 9.70 -14.67
C HIS A 91 -7.60 8.27 -14.73
N ARG A 92 -8.41 7.30 -14.30
CA ARG A 92 -8.11 5.87 -14.35
C ARG A 92 -9.26 5.14 -15.02
N THR A 93 -8.95 4.20 -15.91
CA THR A 93 -9.97 3.38 -16.59
C THR A 93 -9.65 1.91 -16.41
N PHE A 94 -10.71 1.09 -16.39
CA PHE A 94 -10.61 -0.34 -16.15
C PHE A 94 -11.48 -1.09 -17.15
N SER A 95 -11.06 -2.29 -17.55
CA SER A 95 -11.82 -3.17 -18.41
C SER A 95 -11.77 -4.58 -17.85
N TYR A 96 -12.86 -5.31 -17.99
CA TYR A 96 -13.02 -6.65 -17.42
C TYR A 96 -13.44 -7.63 -18.54
N ASP A 97 -13.19 -8.91 -18.31
CA ASP A 97 -13.71 -9.99 -19.15
C ASP A 97 -15.10 -10.45 -18.68
N SER A 98 -15.62 -11.49 -19.34
CA SER A 98 -16.91 -12.07 -19.01
C SER A 98 -16.98 -12.76 -17.65
N LEU A 99 -15.83 -13.01 -17.00
CA LEU A 99 -15.70 -13.55 -15.64
C LEU A 99 -15.45 -12.45 -14.61
N TYR A 100 -15.58 -11.17 -15.01
CA TYR A 100 -15.33 -9.98 -14.18
C TYR A 100 -13.89 -9.83 -13.69
N ARG A 101 -12.92 -10.49 -14.37
CA ARG A 101 -11.51 -10.32 -14.06
C ARG A 101 -10.96 -9.08 -14.78
N LEU A 102 -10.13 -8.31 -14.10
CA LEU A 102 -9.52 -7.10 -14.65
C LEU A 102 -8.56 -7.46 -15.79
N THR A 103 -8.86 -7.05 -17.01
CA THR A 103 -8.01 -7.30 -18.20
C THR A 103 -7.16 -6.11 -18.59
N ARG A 104 -7.57 -4.89 -18.26
CA ARG A 104 -6.84 -3.68 -18.57
C ARG A 104 -7.07 -2.61 -17.50
N ALA A 105 -6.01 -1.88 -17.17
CA ALA A 105 -6.07 -0.67 -16.36
C ALA A 105 -5.22 0.43 -16.99
N THR A 106 -5.65 1.69 -16.85
CA THR A 106 -4.86 2.88 -17.18
C THR A 106 -4.79 3.78 -15.97
N GLY A 107 -3.76 4.60 -15.90
CA GLY A 107 -3.55 5.57 -14.83
C GLY A 107 -2.21 6.27 -15.00
N HIS A 108 -1.72 6.83 -13.92
CA HIS A 108 -0.39 7.43 -13.87
C HIS A 108 0.34 6.94 -12.61
N ASP A 109 1.65 6.80 -12.70
CA ASP A 109 2.50 6.42 -11.57
C ASP A 109 3.87 7.11 -11.64
N ALA A 110 4.55 7.13 -10.50
CA ALA A 110 5.96 7.51 -10.45
C ALA A 110 6.83 6.39 -11.07
N THR A 111 8.04 6.73 -11.51
CA THR A 111 9.01 5.72 -11.91
C THR A 111 9.26 4.78 -10.72
N PRO A 112 9.09 3.46 -10.89
CA PRO A 112 9.39 2.53 -9.81
C PRO A 112 10.83 2.77 -9.34
N SER A 113 10.99 2.95 -8.05
CA SER A 113 12.33 2.91 -7.46
C SER A 113 12.94 1.53 -7.68
N SER A 114 14.26 1.45 -7.76
CA SER A 114 14.95 0.17 -7.69
C SER A 114 14.43 -0.61 -6.48
N ASP A 115 14.21 -1.90 -6.68
CA ASP A 115 13.58 -2.84 -5.73
C ASP A 115 14.49 -3.04 -4.48
N LEU A 116 14.65 -1.99 -3.70
CA LEU A 116 15.34 -2.03 -2.41
C LEU A 116 14.30 -2.17 -1.31
N PRO A 117 14.17 -3.36 -0.70
CA PRO A 117 13.23 -3.58 0.39
C PRO A 117 13.48 -2.60 1.54
N GLY A 118 12.42 -2.04 2.09
CA GLY A 118 12.45 -1.29 3.34
C GLY A 118 12.72 0.21 3.26
N ARG A 119 12.89 0.79 2.07
CA ARG A 119 12.94 2.25 1.92
C ARG A 119 11.68 2.76 1.23
N PRO A 120 10.79 3.49 1.93
CA PRO A 120 9.81 4.31 1.25
C PRO A 120 10.58 5.37 0.46
N MET A 121 10.51 5.28 -0.86
CA MET A 121 11.10 6.31 -1.72
C MET A 121 10.13 7.47 -1.77
N PRO A 122 10.57 8.72 -1.59
CA PRO A 122 9.74 9.86 -1.91
C PRO A 122 9.41 9.78 -3.40
N SER A 123 8.13 9.69 -3.74
CA SER A 123 7.67 9.86 -5.11
C SER A 123 7.86 11.33 -5.48
N ASP A 124 8.57 11.61 -6.56
CA ASP A 124 8.60 12.95 -7.13
C ASP A 124 7.26 13.19 -7.86
N PRO A 125 6.39 14.08 -7.35
CA PRO A 125 5.11 14.39 -7.99
C PRO A 125 5.27 14.89 -9.44
N LYS A 126 6.46 15.37 -9.80
CA LYS A 126 6.78 15.85 -11.15
C LYS A 126 7.24 14.73 -12.10
N ASN A 127 7.46 13.52 -11.59
CA ASN A 127 7.97 12.39 -12.39
C ASN A 127 6.90 11.30 -12.58
N HIS A 128 5.65 11.70 -12.68
CA HIS A 128 4.56 10.78 -13.00
C HIS A 128 4.43 10.62 -14.52
N LEU A 129 4.19 9.40 -14.96
CA LEU A 129 3.92 9.06 -16.36
C LEU A 129 2.64 8.25 -16.45
N ASN A 130 1.89 8.50 -17.50
CA ASN A 130 0.75 7.65 -17.82
C ASN A 130 1.22 6.23 -18.13
N TYR A 131 0.46 5.26 -17.63
CA TYR A 131 0.66 3.86 -17.93
C TYR A 131 -0.61 3.18 -18.46
N LYS A 132 -0.39 2.08 -19.12
CA LYS A 132 -1.40 1.09 -19.44
C LYS A 132 -0.92 -0.27 -18.94
N GLN A 133 -1.75 -0.95 -18.17
CA GLN A 133 -1.53 -2.33 -17.77
C GLN A 133 -2.48 -3.26 -18.50
N THR A 134 -1.96 -4.43 -18.89
CA THR A 134 -2.75 -5.52 -19.47
C THR A 134 -2.50 -6.77 -18.63
N PHE A 135 -3.58 -7.47 -18.28
CA PHE A 135 -3.58 -8.64 -17.43
C PHE A 135 -4.04 -9.85 -18.23
N THR A 136 -3.35 -10.98 -18.12
CA THR A 136 -3.70 -12.23 -18.77
C THR A 136 -3.82 -13.33 -17.73
N TYR A 137 -4.86 -14.14 -17.86
CA TYR A 137 -5.17 -15.21 -16.93
C TYR A 137 -5.17 -16.57 -17.67
N ASP A 138 -4.88 -17.62 -16.94
CA ASP A 138 -5.10 -19.00 -17.44
C ASP A 138 -6.55 -19.46 -17.23
N HIS A 139 -6.83 -20.72 -17.57
CA HIS A 139 -8.17 -21.30 -17.40
C HIS A 139 -8.57 -21.56 -15.94
N SER A 140 -7.62 -21.50 -15.02
CA SER A 140 -7.81 -21.70 -13.58
C SER A 140 -7.82 -20.36 -12.81
N ASP A 141 -7.98 -19.23 -13.53
CA ASP A 141 -8.02 -17.87 -12.99
C ASP A 141 -6.69 -17.37 -12.39
N ASN A 142 -5.58 -18.07 -12.62
CA ASN A 142 -4.27 -17.58 -12.21
C ASN A 142 -3.84 -16.41 -13.11
N LEU A 143 -3.32 -15.34 -12.51
CA LEU A 143 -2.72 -14.23 -13.24
C LEU A 143 -1.34 -14.63 -13.75
N ILE A 144 -1.23 -14.95 -15.05
CA ILE A 144 0.00 -15.47 -15.66
C ILE A 144 0.87 -14.39 -16.29
N ARG A 145 0.30 -13.22 -16.61
CA ARG A 145 1.06 -12.14 -17.24
C ARG A 145 0.51 -10.77 -16.90
N VAL A 146 1.40 -9.85 -16.55
CA VAL A 146 1.13 -8.41 -16.43
C VAL A 146 2.10 -7.67 -17.32
N VAL A 147 1.57 -6.90 -18.27
CA VAL A 147 2.35 -5.98 -19.10
C VAL A 147 2.05 -4.58 -18.64
N HIS A 148 3.08 -3.86 -18.22
CA HIS A 148 3.01 -2.45 -17.81
C HIS A 148 3.72 -1.61 -18.87
N GLU A 149 2.95 -0.92 -19.68
CA GLU A 149 3.42 -0.08 -20.76
C GLU A 149 3.44 1.39 -20.31
N ARG A 150 4.57 2.04 -20.43
CA ARG A 150 4.74 3.49 -20.19
C ARG A 150 5.92 4.02 -20.99
N ALA A 151 6.02 5.33 -21.13
CA ALA A 151 7.06 5.97 -21.96
C ALA A 151 8.50 5.63 -21.51
N VAL A 152 8.72 5.42 -20.21
CA VAL A 152 10.01 5.02 -19.63
C VAL A 152 9.78 4.06 -18.47
N GLY A 153 10.51 2.96 -18.41
CA GLY A 153 10.45 2.02 -17.29
C GLY A 153 9.26 1.06 -17.33
N GLY A 154 8.73 0.76 -18.52
CA GLY A 154 7.75 -0.31 -18.71
C GLY A 154 8.37 -1.68 -18.39
N TYR A 155 7.52 -2.63 -17.98
CA TYR A 155 7.96 -3.97 -17.64
C TYR A 155 6.90 -5.02 -18.00
N THR A 156 7.35 -6.28 -18.09
CA THR A 156 6.47 -7.45 -18.20
C THR A 156 6.81 -8.40 -17.07
N HIS A 157 5.80 -8.79 -16.31
CA HIS A 157 5.87 -9.87 -15.35
C HIS A 157 5.14 -11.08 -15.90
N GLN A 158 5.82 -12.22 -15.93
CA GLN A 158 5.26 -13.51 -16.27
C GLN A 158 5.37 -14.43 -15.07
N MET A 159 4.42 -15.36 -14.98
CA MET A 159 4.35 -16.39 -13.96
C MET A 159 4.32 -17.74 -14.65
N SER A 160 5.10 -18.70 -14.16
CA SER A 160 4.90 -20.11 -14.43
C SER A 160 4.09 -20.69 -13.29
N ILE A 161 3.01 -21.37 -13.63
CA ILE A 161 2.12 -22.04 -12.67
C ILE A 161 2.32 -23.55 -12.80
N ASP A 162 2.38 -24.24 -11.67
CA ASP A 162 2.45 -25.69 -11.61
C ASP A 162 1.16 -26.30 -12.21
N PRO A 163 1.24 -27.19 -13.19
CA PRO A 163 0.07 -27.79 -13.81
C PRO A 163 -0.78 -28.65 -12.85
N ASN A 164 -0.22 -29.06 -11.72
CA ASN A 164 -0.89 -29.93 -10.74
C ASN A 164 -1.32 -29.20 -9.45
N SER A 165 -1.02 -27.90 -9.33
CA SER A 165 -1.36 -27.11 -8.16
C SER A 165 -1.46 -25.63 -8.53
N ASN A 166 -1.75 -24.77 -7.54
CA ASN A 166 -1.73 -23.32 -7.69
C ASN A 166 -0.38 -22.70 -7.31
N ARG A 167 0.68 -23.49 -7.16
CA ARG A 167 2.03 -22.96 -6.92
C ARG A 167 2.48 -22.19 -8.15
N GLY A 168 3.01 -20.98 -7.94
CA GLY A 168 3.46 -20.13 -9.05
C GLY A 168 4.72 -19.38 -8.69
N VAL A 169 5.58 -19.18 -9.66
CA VAL A 169 6.82 -18.40 -9.52
C VAL A 169 6.96 -17.40 -10.66
N ARG A 170 7.63 -16.29 -10.39
CA ARG A 170 8.05 -15.37 -11.46
C ARG A 170 8.97 -16.13 -12.42
N TRP A 171 8.67 -16.01 -13.70
CA TRP A 171 9.37 -16.70 -14.76
C TRP A 171 9.44 -15.83 -16.01
N LYS A 172 10.46 -16.04 -16.83
CA LYS A 172 10.60 -15.44 -18.16
C LYS A 172 10.82 -16.57 -19.15
N GLU A 173 10.40 -16.39 -20.40
CA GLU A 173 10.50 -17.41 -21.43
C GLU A 173 11.93 -17.94 -21.66
N ALA A 174 12.96 -17.13 -21.36
CA ALA A 174 14.37 -17.53 -21.45
C ALA A 174 14.90 -18.22 -20.18
N ASP A 175 14.12 -18.25 -19.09
CA ASP A 175 14.53 -18.92 -17.86
C ASP A 175 14.32 -20.45 -17.96
N PRO A 176 15.09 -21.26 -17.23
CA PRO A 176 14.83 -22.69 -17.11
C PRO A 176 13.40 -22.93 -16.59
N THR A 177 12.78 -24.02 -17.07
CA THR A 177 11.47 -24.45 -16.55
C THR A 177 11.55 -24.65 -15.04
N PRO A 178 10.67 -24.03 -14.24
CA PRO A 178 10.70 -24.16 -12.78
C PRO A 178 10.44 -25.62 -12.35
N ASP A 179 11.25 -26.09 -11.43
CA ASP A 179 10.99 -27.33 -10.70
C ASP A 179 10.29 -26.99 -9.38
N PHE A 180 8.96 -27.09 -9.37
CA PHE A 180 8.12 -26.67 -8.23
C PHE A 180 8.38 -27.51 -6.97
N ASP A 181 8.83 -28.75 -7.11
CA ASP A 181 9.12 -29.61 -5.95
C ASP A 181 10.42 -29.22 -5.24
N THR A 182 11.33 -28.53 -5.93
CA THR A 182 12.55 -27.98 -5.31
C THR A 182 12.38 -26.52 -4.85
N LEU A 183 11.39 -25.79 -5.38
CA LEU A 183 11.15 -24.40 -5.06
C LEU A 183 10.22 -24.21 -3.85
N PHE A 184 9.43 -25.23 -3.52
CA PHE A 184 8.46 -25.19 -2.44
C PHE A 184 8.69 -26.34 -1.46
N ASP A 185 8.32 -26.14 -0.20
CA ASP A 185 8.27 -27.24 0.76
C ASP A 185 7.01 -28.12 0.56
N CYS A 186 6.88 -29.15 1.39
CA CYS A 186 5.74 -30.09 1.32
C CYS A 186 4.39 -29.45 1.70
N HIS A 187 4.40 -28.26 2.29
CA HIS A 187 3.20 -27.50 2.65
C HIS A 187 2.84 -26.46 1.58
N GLY A 188 3.68 -26.27 0.55
CA GLY A 188 3.49 -25.30 -0.52
C GLY A 188 4.09 -23.92 -0.19
N ASN A 189 4.94 -23.82 0.79
CA ASN A 189 5.64 -22.58 1.10
C ASN A 189 6.86 -22.40 0.19
N LEU A 190 7.01 -21.20 -0.38
CA LEU A 190 8.16 -20.86 -1.23
C LEU A 190 9.45 -20.81 -0.39
N LEU A 191 10.48 -21.55 -0.82
CA LEU A 191 11.75 -21.69 -0.08
C LEU A 191 12.72 -20.52 -0.31
N ALA A 192 12.58 -19.78 -1.41
CA ALA A 192 13.40 -18.61 -1.70
C ALA A 192 12.65 -17.59 -2.55
N ALA A 193 12.75 -16.31 -2.24
CA ALA A 193 12.16 -15.24 -3.03
C ALA A 193 12.89 -15.06 -4.39
N SER A 194 14.18 -15.38 -4.43
CA SER A 194 15.05 -15.48 -5.61
C SER A 194 16.32 -16.21 -5.19
N PRO A 195 17.20 -16.62 -6.13
CA PRO A 195 18.49 -17.23 -5.80
C PRO A 195 19.26 -16.38 -4.77
N GLY A 196 19.76 -17.01 -3.71
CA GLY A 196 20.46 -16.35 -2.61
C GLY A 196 19.58 -15.55 -1.62
N ARG A 197 18.24 -15.72 -1.70
CA ARG A 197 17.30 -15.06 -0.77
C ARG A 197 16.33 -16.08 -0.15
N PRO A 198 16.83 -16.97 0.71
CA PRO A 198 16.02 -17.97 1.36
C PRO A 198 14.93 -17.39 2.25
N LEU A 199 13.81 -18.11 2.31
CA LEU A 199 12.68 -17.88 3.18
C LEU A 199 12.58 -19.04 4.17
N LEU A 200 12.43 -18.75 5.45
CA LEU A 200 12.25 -19.77 6.48
C LEU A 200 10.84 -19.65 7.07
N TRP A 201 10.18 -20.78 7.18
CA TRP A 201 8.82 -20.91 7.68
C TRP A 201 8.81 -21.64 9.03
N ASN A 202 7.88 -21.29 9.89
CA ASN A 202 7.69 -21.98 11.16
C ASN A 202 6.71 -23.17 10.97
N SER A 203 6.49 -23.93 12.05
CA SER A 203 5.57 -25.10 12.05
C SER A 203 4.09 -24.76 11.83
N HIS A 204 3.73 -23.50 11.69
CA HIS A 204 2.38 -23.02 11.40
C HIS A 204 2.30 -22.37 10.01
N ASP A 205 3.27 -22.63 9.13
CA ASP A 205 3.38 -22.08 7.78
C ASP A 205 3.41 -20.54 7.75
N GLN A 206 3.97 -19.93 8.79
CA GLN A 206 4.16 -18.50 8.87
C GLN A 206 5.62 -18.14 8.60
N LEU A 207 5.87 -17.12 7.79
CA LEU A 207 7.22 -16.68 7.44
C LEU A 207 8.00 -16.24 8.70
N ALA A 208 8.99 -17.02 9.11
CA ALA A 208 9.80 -16.74 10.30
C ALA A 208 10.99 -15.83 10.02
N SER A 209 11.59 -15.95 8.83
CA SER A 209 12.64 -15.04 8.36
C SER A 209 12.74 -15.00 6.84
N ALA A 210 13.30 -13.90 6.33
CA ALA A 210 13.62 -13.72 4.92
C ALA A 210 15.02 -13.13 4.79
N THR A 211 15.90 -13.75 3.99
CA THR A 211 17.18 -13.16 3.62
C THR A 211 16.97 -12.18 2.47
N LEU A 212 17.40 -10.94 2.66
CA LEU A 212 17.30 -9.87 1.65
C LEU A 212 18.57 -9.74 0.81
N LEU A 213 19.71 -9.94 1.43
CA LEU A 213 21.02 -9.92 0.78
C LEU A 213 21.91 -10.97 1.43
N GLU A 214 22.38 -11.92 0.63
CA GLU A 214 23.41 -12.86 1.04
C GLU A 214 24.79 -12.26 0.87
N ARG A 215 25.59 -12.28 1.94
CA ARG A 215 26.95 -11.74 1.96
C ARG A 215 27.98 -12.87 1.94
N LYS A 216 29.03 -12.70 1.14
CA LYS A 216 30.15 -13.67 1.13
C LYS A 216 30.92 -13.66 2.47
N ASN A 217 30.98 -12.48 3.12
CA ASN A 217 31.67 -12.31 4.39
C ASN A 217 30.77 -11.49 5.34
N GLY A 218 30.55 -11.99 6.58
CA GLY A 218 29.72 -11.35 7.57
C GLY A 218 28.29 -11.87 7.62
N SER A 219 27.44 -11.20 8.40
CA SER A 219 26.03 -11.56 8.54
C SER A 219 25.22 -11.09 7.34
N ASN A 220 24.27 -11.90 6.90
CA ASN A 220 23.32 -11.55 5.85
C ASN A 220 22.39 -10.42 6.30
N ASP A 221 21.95 -9.60 5.34
CA ASP A 221 20.85 -8.67 5.60
C ASP A 221 19.54 -9.46 5.51
N GLY A 222 18.63 -9.24 6.46
CA GLY A 222 17.41 -10.02 6.49
C GLY A 222 16.32 -9.45 7.39
N GLU A 223 15.17 -10.10 7.35
CA GLU A 223 14.03 -9.79 8.19
C GLU A 223 13.66 -11.01 9.05
N ILE A 224 13.26 -10.74 10.28
CA ILE A 224 12.81 -11.74 11.27
C ILE A 224 11.39 -11.37 11.67
N PHE A 225 10.52 -12.37 11.76
CA PHE A 225 9.12 -12.21 12.12
C PHE A 225 8.76 -13.11 13.31
N ARG A 226 7.81 -12.64 14.15
CA ARG A 226 7.20 -13.45 15.20
C ARG A 226 5.71 -13.24 15.19
N TYR A 227 4.99 -14.26 15.59
CA TYR A 227 3.54 -14.32 15.55
C TYR A 227 2.97 -14.74 16.91
N SER A 228 1.77 -14.31 17.18
CA SER A 228 0.94 -14.76 18.29
C SER A 228 -0.48 -14.94 17.77
N GLN A 229 -1.05 -16.14 17.98
CA GLN A 229 -2.40 -16.48 17.50
C GLN A 229 -2.65 -16.14 16.01
N GLY A 230 -1.68 -16.44 15.15
CA GLY A 230 -1.77 -16.15 13.72
C GLY A 230 -1.47 -14.71 13.30
N VAL A 231 -1.38 -13.77 14.24
CA VAL A 231 -1.11 -12.36 13.95
C VAL A 231 0.37 -12.04 14.17
N ARG A 232 0.97 -11.31 13.23
CA ARG A 232 2.36 -10.86 13.38
C ARG A 232 2.47 -9.81 14.48
N VAL A 233 3.25 -10.12 15.53
CA VAL A 233 3.48 -9.24 16.68
C VAL A 233 4.87 -8.59 16.69
N PHE A 234 5.78 -9.07 15.87
CA PHE A 234 7.14 -8.54 15.81
C PHE A 234 7.70 -8.65 14.39
N LYS A 235 8.42 -7.62 13.96
CA LYS A 235 9.24 -7.57 12.75
C LYS A 235 10.57 -6.89 13.10
N ARG A 236 11.69 -7.48 12.67
CA ARG A 236 13.01 -6.87 12.76
C ARG A 236 13.74 -7.03 11.43
N HIS A 237 14.19 -5.92 10.88
CA HIS A 237 15.08 -5.87 9.74
C HIS A 237 16.50 -5.60 10.26
N GLU A 238 17.44 -6.44 9.86
CA GLU A 238 18.85 -6.33 10.19
C GLU A 238 19.66 -6.17 8.90
N TRP A 239 20.63 -5.27 8.93
CA TRP A 239 21.57 -5.11 7.83
C TRP A 239 22.92 -4.68 8.32
N GLN A 240 23.95 -4.90 7.52
CA GLN A 240 25.31 -4.50 7.82
C GLN A 240 25.76 -3.37 6.92
N ALA A 241 26.14 -2.22 7.51
CA ALA A 241 26.78 -1.13 6.82
C ALA A 241 28.25 -1.06 7.23
N SER A 242 29.15 -1.27 6.26
CA SER A 242 30.57 -1.44 6.52
C SER A 242 30.85 -2.59 7.51
N THR A 243 31.25 -2.27 8.74
CA THR A 243 31.56 -3.27 9.79
C THR A 243 30.54 -3.28 10.90
N LEU A 244 29.58 -2.35 10.92
CA LEU A 244 28.60 -2.19 12.00
C LEU A 244 27.24 -2.81 11.63
N PRO A 245 26.66 -3.63 12.52
CA PRO A 245 25.29 -4.12 12.35
C PRO A 245 24.30 -3.00 12.69
N HIS A 246 23.27 -2.89 11.89
CA HIS A 246 22.15 -1.98 12.07
C HIS A 246 20.84 -2.75 12.16
N PHE A 247 19.85 -2.18 12.82
CA PHE A 247 18.52 -2.74 12.79
C PHE A 247 17.41 -1.69 12.89
N HIS A 248 16.27 -2.07 12.34
CA HIS A 248 14.97 -1.51 12.70
C HIS A 248 14.09 -2.62 13.25
N GLN A 249 13.34 -2.36 14.30
CA GLN A 249 12.34 -3.30 14.76
C GLN A 249 10.99 -2.64 14.98
N VAL A 250 9.93 -3.42 14.86
CA VAL A 250 8.57 -3.01 15.13
C VAL A 250 7.88 -4.08 15.99
N ILE A 251 7.31 -3.66 17.12
CA ILE A 251 6.38 -4.46 17.91
C ILE A 251 4.97 -3.99 17.54
N TYR A 252 4.09 -4.94 17.23
CA TYR A 252 2.69 -4.69 16.87
C TYR A 252 1.79 -5.07 18.02
N LEU A 253 1.01 -4.11 18.48
CA LEU A 253 -0.05 -4.25 19.48
C LEU A 253 -1.36 -3.71 18.87
N PRO A 254 -2.52 -4.08 19.40
CA PRO A 254 -3.78 -3.51 18.95
C PRO A 254 -3.78 -1.98 19.00
N GLY A 255 -3.92 -1.33 17.85
CA GLY A 255 -3.89 0.13 17.73
C GLY A 255 -2.54 0.81 17.97
N LEU A 256 -1.45 0.07 18.23
CA LEU A 256 -0.14 0.63 18.54
C LEU A 256 0.99 -0.14 17.83
N LYS A 257 1.89 0.59 17.18
CA LYS A 257 3.16 0.06 16.67
C LYS A 257 4.31 0.78 17.38
N ILE A 258 5.19 0.03 18.04
CA ILE A 258 6.40 0.56 18.66
C ILE A 258 7.55 0.33 17.68
N ARG A 259 8.09 1.40 17.14
CA ARG A 259 9.23 1.39 16.22
C ARG A 259 10.49 1.79 16.97
N THR A 260 11.56 1.00 16.83
CA THR A 260 12.85 1.27 17.45
C THR A 260 13.96 1.08 16.40
N ARG A 261 15.00 1.90 16.45
CA ARG A 261 16.21 1.78 15.66
C ARG A 261 17.43 1.55 16.57
N ASP A 262 18.49 1.02 15.99
CA ASP A 262 19.77 0.76 16.67
C ASP A 262 20.43 2.03 17.23
N ASN A 263 20.17 3.20 16.62
CA ASN A 263 20.64 4.49 17.13
C ASN A 263 19.90 4.95 18.41
N GLY A 264 18.93 4.17 18.92
CA GLY A 264 18.12 4.48 20.08
C GLY A 264 16.90 5.36 19.80
N GLU A 265 16.60 5.67 18.54
CA GLU A 265 15.35 6.32 18.14
C GLU A 265 14.16 5.42 18.47
N GLN A 266 13.14 5.98 19.10
CA GLN A 266 11.91 5.26 19.42
C GLN A 266 10.70 6.12 19.10
N MET A 267 9.77 5.55 18.33
CA MET A 267 8.52 6.20 17.94
C MET A 267 7.34 5.24 18.12
N HIS A 268 6.30 5.72 18.74
CA HIS A 268 5.01 5.04 18.83
C HIS A 268 4.09 5.53 17.71
N VAL A 269 3.52 4.61 16.95
CA VAL A 269 2.49 4.90 15.96
C VAL A 269 1.17 4.40 16.51
N ILE A 270 0.37 5.32 17.02
CA ILE A 270 -0.94 5.04 17.61
C ILE A 270 -1.97 5.22 16.50
N THR A 271 -2.73 4.17 16.19
CA THR A 271 -3.79 4.21 15.19
C THR A 271 -5.14 4.40 15.89
N LEU A 272 -5.85 5.43 15.48
CA LEU A 272 -7.15 5.79 16.03
C LEU A 272 -8.21 5.67 14.94
N PRO A 273 -9.41 5.19 15.25
CA PRO A 273 -10.52 5.22 14.30
C PRO A 273 -10.91 6.69 14.04
N GLY A 274 -10.95 7.08 12.78
CA GLY A 274 -11.26 8.45 12.32
C GLY A 274 -12.55 8.54 11.52
N GLY A 275 -13.55 7.70 11.83
CA GLY A 275 -14.74 7.55 10.99
C GLY A 275 -14.44 6.58 9.84
N ARG A 276 -14.70 7.00 8.61
CA ARG A 276 -14.16 6.29 7.44
C ARG A 276 -12.73 6.78 7.22
N GLY A 277 -11.79 5.86 7.37
CA GLY A 277 -10.36 6.15 7.38
C GLY A 277 -9.75 6.00 8.77
N SER A 278 -8.47 6.31 8.88
CA SER A 278 -7.72 6.21 10.13
C SER A 278 -6.94 7.49 10.41
N VAL A 279 -6.73 7.77 11.69
CA VAL A 279 -5.82 8.82 12.13
C VAL A 279 -4.65 8.17 12.85
N ARG A 280 -3.44 8.52 12.45
CA ARG A 280 -2.22 8.04 13.12
C ARG A 280 -1.62 9.17 13.93
N CYS A 281 -1.37 8.90 15.21
CA CYS A 281 -0.53 9.76 16.05
C CYS A 281 0.88 9.18 16.05
N LEU A 282 1.84 9.92 15.53
CA LEU A 282 3.25 9.61 15.60
C LEU A 282 3.81 10.29 16.85
N HIS A 283 4.05 9.51 17.92
CA HIS A 283 4.57 10.00 19.18
C HIS A 283 6.05 9.61 19.33
N TRP A 284 6.92 10.60 19.34
CA TRP A 284 8.35 10.39 19.53
C TRP A 284 8.69 10.24 21.01
N VAL A 285 9.10 9.04 21.39
CA VAL A 285 9.49 8.73 22.78
C VAL A 285 10.94 9.13 23.03
N ASN A 286 11.82 8.86 22.05
CA ASN A 286 13.25 9.09 22.19
C ASN A 286 13.86 9.51 20.84
N LYS A 287 14.88 10.38 20.89
CA LYS A 287 15.66 10.89 19.75
C LYS A 287 14.76 11.43 18.61
N LYS A 288 13.81 12.28 18.97
CA LYS A 288 12.98 13.03 18.02
C LYS A 288 13.89 13.88 17.11
N PRO A 289 13.66 13.93 15.79
CA PRO A 289 14.30 14.93 14.93
C PRO A 289 13.96 16.36 15.36
N ASP A 290 14.90 17.28 15.19
CA ASP A 290 14.80 18.64 15.74
C ASP A 290 13.65 19.48 15.11
N ASP A 291 13.39 19.28 13.82
CA ASP A 291 12.46 20.09 13.03
C ASP A 291 11.00 19.64 13.11
N ILE A 292 10.66 18.68 13.96
CA ILE A 292 9.30 18.15 14.05
C ILE A 292 8.74 18.20 15.47
N ALA A 293 7.41 18.24 15.58
CA ALA A 293 6.74 18.15 16.88
C ALA A 293 6.88 16.74 17.46
N GLN A 294 6.82 16.62 18.80
CA GLN A 294 6.86 15.33 19.48
C GLN A 294 5.67 14.46 19.13
N ASP A 295 4.51 15.07 18.93
CA ASP A 295 3.27 14.45 18.50
C ASP A 295 2.87 14.99 17.13
N GLN A 296 2.61 14.09 16.18
CA GLN A 296 2.13 14.45 14.85
C GLN A 296 0.88 13.64 14.53
N LEU A 297 -0.22 14.32 14.24
CA LEU A 297 -1.42 13.68 13.74
C LEU A 297 -1.38 13.60 12.22
N ARG A 298 -1.67 12.41 11.70
CA ARG A 298 -1.73 12.10 10.28
C ARG A 298 -3.11 11.54 9.96
N TYR A 299 -3.83 12.21 9.10
CA TYR A 299 -5.20 11.90 8.68
C TYR A 299 -5.16 11.23 7.32
N SER A 300 -5.64 9.99 7.22
CA SER A 300 -5.70 9.24 5.97
C SER A 300 -6.94 9.64 5.18
N LEU A 301 -6.78 9.95 3.91
CA LEU A 301 -7.85 10.00 2.91
C LEU A 301 -7.79 8.72 2.09
N ASP A 302 -8.86 7.96 2.16
CA ASP A 302 -8.93 6.63 1.57
C ASP A 302 -9.76 6.66 0.27
N ASP A 303 -9.55 5.69 -0.61
CA ASP A 303 -10.42 5.45 -1.77
C ASP A 303 -11.66 4.61 -1.40
N HIS A 304 -12.42 4.18 -2.39
CA HIS A 304 -13.63 3.36 -2.20
C HIS A 304 -13.34 1.98 -1.61
N LEU A 305 -12.13 1.45 -1.76
CA LEU A 305 -11.68 0.18 -1.21
C LEU A 305 -11.07 0.31 0.19
N GLY A 306 -10.95 1.54 0.71
CA GLY A 306 -10.27 1.80 1.98
C GLY A 306 -8.75 1.81 1.87
N SER A 307 -8.21 1.93 0.66
CA SER A 307 -6.78 2.14 0.46
C SER A 307 -6.43 3.61 0.69
N SER A 308 -5.43 3.87 1.54
CA SER A 308 -4.95 5.23 1.79
C SER A 308 -4.28 5.78 0.53
N VAL A 309 -4.87 6.82 -0.05
CA VAL A 309 -4.37 7.48 -1.26
C VAL A 309 -3.62 8.78 -0.95
N MET A 310 -3.90 9.38 0.20
CA MET A 310 -3.27 10.60 0.66
C MET A 310 -3.23 10.63 2.19
N GLU A 311 -2.24 11.29 2.75
CA GLU A 311 -2.15 11.53 4.18
C GLU A 311 -1.94 13.03 4.41
N LEU A 312 -2.79 13.62 5.23
CA LEU A 312 -2.74 15.02 5.62
C LEU A 312 -2.21 15.16 7.04
N ASP A 313 -1.54 16.25 7.34
CA ASP A 313 -1.14 16.57 8.70
C ASP A 313 -2.27 17.27 9.48
N GLN A 314 -1.94 17.76 10.65
CA GLN A 314 -2.91 18.40 11.56
C GLN A 314 -3.14 19.88 11.27
N ASN A 315 -2.38 20.50 10.33
CA ASN A 315 -2.42 21.95 10.06
C ASN A 315 -2.99 22.24 8.69
#